data_047315647d79c9d3096fe8beac0dedf6
#
_entry.id   047315647d79c9d3096fe8beac0dedf6
#
_cell.length_a   1.000
_cell.length_b   1.000
_cell.length_c   1.000
_cell.angle_alpha   90.00
_cell.angle_beta   90.00
_cell.angle_gamma   90.00
#
_symmetry.space_group_name_H-M   'P 1'
#
loop_
_entity.id
_entity.type
_entity.pdbx_description
1 polymer ?
#
loop_
_entity_poly.entity_id
_entity_poly.type
_entity_poly.pdbx_seq_one_letter_code
_entity_poly.pdbx_strand_id
1 'polypeptide(L)'
;MKEYAIFDLDGTLIDSFDCICRNVNKTLAHFGSSVCTNSQFEEYRHKGLNELFSFAVETMNGRISMASFKSIFDKMHFDDCLEGVTVIEKTRHLLEDAKQRGLGIIVLTNKKQEIAEKICSVLFPSYSFMGIVGRNDTFTSKYDNIVFYMSYLKILPTHCLFFCGNDEIDANVAKLLNVEYYKIN
;
A
#
# COMPACT_ATOMS: atom_id res chain seq x y z
N MET A 1 -20.63 8.08 17.09
CA MET A 1 -19.51 8.24 16.10
C MET A 1 -19.76 7.27 14.96
N LYS A 2 -19.37 7.61 13.73
CA LYS A 2 -19.59 6.74 12.57
C LYS A 2 -18.63 5.55 12.64
N GLU A 3 -19.14 4.32 12.45
CA GLU A 3 -18.31 3.12 12.30
C GLU A 3 -17.55 3.17 10.99
N TYR A 4 -16.40 2.52 10.93
CA TYR A 4 -15.53 2.51 9.76
C TYR A 4 -14.83 1.17 9.57
N ALA A 5 -14.28 0.97 8.38
CA ALA A 5 -13.43 -0.15 8.02
C ALA A 5 -12.13 0.36 7.40
N ILE A 6 -11.05 -0.39 7.61
CA ILE A 6 -9.73 -0.11 7.04
C ILE A 6 -9.44 -1.13 5.95
N PHE A 7 -8.91 -0.68 4.83
CA PHE A 7 -8.45 -1.52 3.72
C PHE A 7 -7.01 -1.16 3.37
N ASP A 8 -6.16 -2.16 3.25
CA ASP A 8 -4.89 -1.97 2.56
C ASP A 8 -5.13 -1.78 1.05
N LEU A 9 -4.13 -1.28 0.34
CA LEU A 9 -4.22 -0.98 -1.09
C LEU A 9 -3.59 -2.06 -1.96
N ASP A 10 -2.27 -2.24 -1.87
CA ASP A 10 -1.50 -3.14 -2.73
C ASP A 10 -1.67 -4.61 -2.34
N GLY A 11 -2.13 -5.46 -3.26
CA GLY A 11 -2.43 -6.86 -2.98
C GLY A 11 -3.75 -7.08 -2.22
N THR A 12 -4.48 -5.98 -1.92
CA THR A 12 -5.77 -5.99 -1.24
C THR A 12 -6.87 -5.40 -2.11
N LEU A 13 -6.85 -4.11 -2.38
CA LEU A 13 -7.81 -3.46 -3.28
C LEU A 13 -7.37 -3.51 -4.74
N ILE A 14 -6.06 -3.51 -5.00
CA ILE A 14 -5.47 -3.52 -6.34
C ILE A 14 -4.35 -4.55 -6.46
N ASP A 15 -4.23 -5.15 -7.64
CA ASP A 15 -3.01 -5.84 -8.06
C ASP A 15 -2.12 -4.85 -8.81
N SER A 16 -1.02 -4.48 -8.19
CA SER A 16 -0.03 -3.53 -8.69
C SER A 16 1.37 -4.12 -8.80
N PHE A 17 1.54 -5.43 -8.54
CA PHE A 17 2.86 -6.05 -8.41
C PHE A 17 3.70 -5.88 -9.68
N ASP A 18 3.14 -6.14 -10.85
CA ASP A 18 3.86 -6.00 -12.12
C ASP A 18 4.25 -4.55 -12.42
N CYS A 19 3.40 -3.59 -12.03
CA CYS A 19 3.72 -2.17 -12.11
C CYS A 19 4.91 -1.82 -11.21
N ILE A 20 4.90 -2.31 -9.98
CA ILE A 20 6.00 -2.12 -9.02
C ILE A 20 7.30 -2.70 -9.57
N CYS A 21 7.28 -3.94 -10.08
CA CYS A 21 8.46 -4.61 -10.65
C CYS A 21 9.05 -3.84 -11.83
N ARG A 22 8.21 -3.35 -12.74
CA ARG A 22 8.67 -2.48 -13.85
C ARG A 22 9.36 -1.23 -13.32
N ASN A 23 8.81 -0.56 -12.31
CA ASN A 23 9.40 0.64 -11.75
C ASN A 23 10.67 0.36 -10.93
N VAL A 24 10.78 -0.81 -10.29
CA VAL A 24 12.04 -1.29 -9.70
C VAL A 24 13.10 -1.41 -10.81
N ASN A 25 12.79 -2.06 -11.93
CA ASN A 25 13.71 -2.20 -13.04
C ASN A 25 14.10 -0.85 -13.68
N LYS A 26 13.16 0.08 -13.83
CA LYS A 26 13.46 1.45 -14.27
C LYS A 26 14.44 2.14 -13.30
N THR A 27 14.24 1.94 -12.00
CA THR A 27 15.12 2.48 -10.96
C THR A 27 16.51 1.87 -11.01
N LEU A 28 16.61 0.54 -11.15
CA LEU A 28 17.89 -0.16 -11.33
C LEU A 28 18.65 0.37 -12.57
N ALA A 29 17.96 0.49 -13.70
CA ALA A 29 18.53 1.03 -14.94
C ALA A 29 19.00 2.48 -14.79
N HIS A 30 18.25 3.32 -14.04
CA HIS A 30 18.66 4.69 -13.73
C HIS A 30 20.03 4.76 -13.03
N PHE A 31 20.32 3.79 -12.15
CA PHE A 31 21.61 3.69 -11.48
C PHE A 31 22.66 2.87 -12.27
N GLY A 32 22.37 2.51 -13.53
CA GLY A 32 23.29 1.74 -14.37
C GLY A 32 23.46 0.29 -13.93
N SER A 33 22.50 -0.27 -13.19
CA SER A 33 22.46 -1.66 -12.78
C SER A 33 21.71 -2.54 -13.78
N SER A 34 21.99 -3.85 -13.76
CA SER A 34 21.21 -4.83 -14.53
C SER A 34 19.79 -4.92 -13.98
N VAL A 35 18.83 -5.12 -14.88
CA VAL A 35 17.42 -5.35 -14.52
C VAL A 35 17.22 -6.77 -14.00
N CYS A 36 16.24 -6.94 -13.13
CA CYS A 36 15.83 -8.25 -12.61
C CYS A 36 14.79 -8.89 -13.53
N THR A 37 14.76 -10.20 -13.55
CA THR A 37 13.76 -10.99 -14.28
C THR A 37 12.44 -11.11 -13.51
N ASN A 38 11.37 -11.42 -14.20
CA ASN A 38 10.07 -11.65 -13.54
C ASN A 38 10.13 -12.81 -12.52
N SER A 39 10.90 -13.88 -12.82
CA SER A 39 11.04 -15.01 -11.90
C SER A 39 11.74 -14.61 -10.57
N GLN A 40 12.71 -13.70 -10.64
CA GLN A 40 13.35 -13.17 -9.43
C GLN A 40 12.37 -12.33 -8.60
N PHE A 41 11.50 -11.55 -9.24
CA PHE A 41 10.49 -10.76 -8.56
C PHE A 41 9.40 -11.62 -7.92
N GLU A 42 8.97 -12.72 -8.55
CA GLU A 42 7.91 -13.60 -8.03
C GLU A 42 8.22 -14.14 -6.64
N GLU A 43 9.49 -14.34 -6.30
CA GLU A 43 9.90 -14.75 -4.95
C GLU A 43 9.54 -13.72 -3.86
N TYR A 44 9.27 -12.46 -4.26
CA TYR A 44 8.98 -11.35 -3.37
C TYR A 44 7.52 -10.90 -3.39
N ARG A 45 6.65 -11.48 -4.25
CA ARG A 45 5.25 -11.08 -4.40
C ARG A 45 4.48 -10.99 -3.07
N HIS A 46 4.80 -11.88 -2.12
CA HIS A 46 4.11 -11.95 -0.82
C HIS A 46 5.00 -11.56 0.37
N LYS A 47 6.22 -11.09 0.12
CA LYS A 47 7.17 -10.70 1.19
C LYS A 47 7.07 -9.20 1.56
N GLY A 48 6.34 -8.43 0.78
CA GLY A 48 6.20 -6.99 0.97
C GLY A 48 7.27 -6.15 0.25
N LEU A 49 6.96 -4.87 0.11
CA LEU A 49 7.74 -3.94 -0.71
C LEU A 49 9.15 -3.68 -0.16
N ASN A 50 9.33 -3.72 1.16
CA ASN A 50 10.65 -3.51 1.76
C ASN A 50 11.63 -4.63 1.42
N GLU A 51 11.18 -5.89 1.41
CA GLU A 51 11.99 -7.04 1.04
C GLU A 51 12.39 -6.98 -0.44
N LEU A 52 11.44 -6.62 -1.31
CA LEU A 52 11.67 -6.41 -2.73
C LEU A 52 12.73 -5.31 -2.97
N PHE A 53 12.65 -4.21 -2.24
CA PHE A 53 13.62 -3.12 -2.37
C PHE A 53 14.99 -3.51 -1.82
N SER A 54 15.04 -4.27 -0.71
CA SER A 54 16.30 -4.79 -0.17
C SER A 54 17.00 -5.67 -1.21
N PHE A 55 16.28 -6.60 -1.80
CA PHE A 55 16.77 -7.41 -2.90
C PHE A 55 17.30 -6.55 -4.06
N ALA A 56 16.53 -5.56 -4.52
CA ALA A 56 16.96 -4.68 -5.61
C ALA A 56 18.24 -3.91 -5.28
N VAL A 57 18.37 -3.37 -4.06
CA VAL A 57 19.57 -2.65 -3.61
C VAL A 57 20.77 -3.59 -3.47
N GLU A 58 20.59 -4.82 -3.00
CA GLU A 58 21.65 -5.84 -2.90
C GLU A 58 22.24 -6.16 -4.27
N THR A 59 21.43 -6.22 -5.33
CA THR A 59 21.94 -6.45 -6.70
C THR A 59 22.93 -5.37 -7.16
N MET A 60 22.89 -4.19 -6.53
CA MET A 60 23.80 -3.07 -6.84
C MET A 60 25.11 -3.09 -6.03
N ASN A 61 25.36 -4.17 -5.24
CA ASN A 61 26.61 -4.34 -4.48
C ASN A 61 26.95 -3.14 -3.56
N GLY A 62 25.98 -2.57 -2.88
CA GLY A 62 26.16 -1.47 -1.93
C GLY A 62 26.51 -0.11 -2.53
N ARG A 63 26.39 0.06 -3.85
CA ARG A 63 26.68 1.33 -4.53
C ARG A 63 25.67 2.44 -4.20
N ILE A 64 24.47 2.05 -3.78
CA ILE A 64 23.34 2.97 -3.57
C ILE A 64 22.69 2.68 -2.22
N SER A 65 22.34 3.73 -1.49
CA SER A 65 21.57 3.58 -0.26
C SER A 65 20.10 3.26 -0.53
N MET A 66 19.45 2.58 0.40
CA MET A 66 17.99 2.33 0.36
C MET A 66 17.20 3.64 0.21
N ALA A 67 17.62 4.70 0.89
CA ALA A 67 16.96 6.01 0.81
C ALA A 67 17.05 6.61 -0.60
N SER A 68 18.22 6.55 -1.24
CA SER A 68 18.41 7.01 -2.62
C SER A 68 17.59 6.19 -3.60
N PHE A 69 17.56 4.86 -3.44
CA PHE A 69 16.74 3.98 -4.26
C PHE A 69 15.26 4.33 -4.17
N LYS A 70 14.71 4.43 -2.94
CA LYS A 70 13.30 4.77 -2.70
C LYS A 70 12.93 6.14 -3.29
N SER A 71 13.82 7.12 -3.17
CA SER A 71 13.57 8.47 -3.71
C SER A 71 13.42 8.48 -5.23
N ILE A 72 14.24 7.73 -5.96
CA ILE A 72 14.15 7.62 -7.43
C ILE A 72 12.96 6.74 -7.83
N PHE A 73 12.75 5.62 -7.12
CA PHE A 73 11.59 4.75 -7.33
C PHE A 73 10.28 5.54 -7.19
N ASP A 74 10.11 6.31 -6.12
CA ASP A 74 8.88 7.09 -5.88
C ASP A 74 8.59 8.08 -7.02
N LYS A 75 9.62 8.73 -7.59
CA LYS A 75 9.46 9.61 -8.75
C LYS A 75 8.97 8.85 -9.98
N MET A 76 9.65 7.76 -10.33
CA MET A 76 9.28 6.96 -11.51
C MET A 76 7.91 6.30 -11.34
N HIS A 77 7.63 5.81 -10.14
CA HIS A 77 6.36 5.18 -9.84
C HIS A 77 5.19 6.16 -9.83
N PHE A 78 5.41 7.42 -9.47
CA PHE A 78 4.35 8.44 -9.53
C PHE A 78 3.81 8.62 -10.95
N ASP A 79 4.68 8.63 -11.96
CA ASP A 79 4.28 8.81 -13.36
C ASP A 79 3.48 7.61 -13.88
N ASP A 80 3.92 6.40 -13.57
CA ASP A 80 3.43 5.13 -14.14
C ASP A 80 2.54 4.31 -13.18
N CYS A 81 2.17 4.83 -12.02
CA CYS A 81 1.52 4.06 -10.95
C CYS A 81 0.17 3.41 -11.31
N LEU A 82 -0.40 3.75 -12.44
CA LEU A 82 -1.65 3.18 -12.96
C LEU A 82 -1.42 2.17 -14.10
N GLU A 83 -0.21 2.07 -14.63
CA GLU A 83 0.06 1.23 -15.78
C GLU A 83 -0.04 -0.27 -15.43
N GLY A 84 -1.04 -0.95 -16.02
CA GLY A 84 -1.30 -2.38 -15.79
C GLY A 84 -1.79 -2.73 -14.38
N VAL A 85 -2.21 -1.73 -13.60
CA VAL A 85 -2.83 -1.94 -12.29
C VAL A 85 -4.30 -2.28 -12.46
N THR A 86 -4.77 -3.31 -11.77
CA THR A 86 -6.16 -3.76 -11.81
C THR A 86 -6.79 -3.81 -10.43
N VAL A 87 -8.10 -3.63 -10.36
CA VAL A 87 -8.87 -3.78 -9.12
C VAL A 87 -9.05 -5.28 -8.81
N ILE A 88 -8.83 -5.68 -7.56
CA ILE A 88 -9.07 -7.05 -7.11
C ILE A 88 -10.55 -7.24 -6.82
N GLU A 89 -11.24 -7.98 -7.69
CA GLU A 89 -12.71 -8.16 -7.60
C GLU A 89 -13.15 -8.81 -6.29
N LYS A 90 -12.34 -9.70 -5.72
CA LYS A 90 -12.66 -10.36 -4.43
C LYS A 90 -12.87 -9.36 -3.29
N THR A 91 -12.05 -8.32 -3.23
CA THR A 91 -12.15 -7.25 -2.21
C THR A 91 -13.13 -6.16 -2.58
N ARG A 92 -13.44 -6.02 -3.86
CA ARG A 92 -14.47 -5.07 -4.32
C ARG A 92 -15.82 -5.32 -3.67
N HIS A 93 -16.21 -6.59 -3.46
CA HIS A 93 -17.46 -6.92 -2.77
C HIS A 93 -17.47 -6.45 -1.30
N LEU A 94 -16.34 -6.57 -0.59
CA LEU A 94 -16.22 -6.07 0.78
C LEU A 94 -16.27 -4.54 0.83
N LEU A 95 -15.66 -3.88 -0.16
CA LEU A 95 -15.69 -2.43 -0.28
C LEU A 95 -17.10 -1.92 -0.57
N GLU A 96 -17.85 -2.60 -1.44
CA GLU A 96 -19.26 -2.28 -1.73
C GLU A 96 -20.16 -2.53 -0.51
N ASP A 97 -19.97 -3.64 0.22
CA ASP A 97 -20.70 -3.93 1.46
C ASP A 97 -20.48 -2.81 2.49
N ALA A 98 -19.22 -2.41 2.71
CA ALA A 98 -18.89 -1.32 3.61
C ALA A 98 -19.60 -0.01 3.20
N LYS A 99 -19.61 0.30 1.89
CA LYS A 99 -20.32 1.47 1.34
C LYS A 99 -21.83 1.39 1.56
N GLN A 100 -22.46 0.24 1.26
CA GLN A 100 -23.91 0.03 1.42
C GLN A 100 -24.32 0.12 2.90
N ARG A 101 -23.49 -0.35 3.82
CA ARG A 101 -23.69 -0.21 5.27
C ARG A 101 -23.45 1.20 5.78
N GLY A 102 -22.99 2.10 4.92
CA GLY A 102 -22.72 3.50 5.28
C GLY A 102 -21.48 3.67 6.16
N LEU A 103 -20.57 2.69 6.20
CA LEU A 103 -19.32 2.79 6.94
C LEU A 103 -18.43 3.91 6.41
N GLY A 104 -17.60 4.49 7.26
CA GLY A 104 -16.43 5.23 6.82
C GLY A 104 -15.41 4.24 6.23
N ILE A 105 -14.80 4.56 5.10
CA ILE A 105 -13.79 3.72 4.48
C ILE A 105 -12.45 4.44 4.54
N ILE A 106 -11.45 3.81 5.17
CA ILE A 106 -10.08 4.32 5.23
C ILE A 106 -9.19 3.38 4.43
N VAL A 107 -8.44 3.92 3.48
CA VAL A 107 -7.37 3.20 2.79
C VAL A 107 -6.08 3.45 3.56
N LEU A 108 -5.36 2.39 3.95
CA LEU A 108 -4.10 2.47 4.70
C LEU A 108 -3.01 1.69 3.98
N THR A 109 -1.97 2.36 3.49
CA THR A 109 -0.96 1.74 2.62
C THR A 109 0.47 2.22 2.93
N ASN A 110 1.45 1.40 2.60
CA ASN A 110 2.88 1.77 2.60
C ASN A 110 3.29 2.55 1.34
N LYS A 111 2.39 2.69 0.37
CA LYS A 111 2.61 3.53 -0.81
C LYS A 111 2.69 5.00 -0.40
N LYS A 112 3.47 5.81 -1.11
CA LYS A 112 3.57 7.24 -0.85
C LYS A 112 2.20 7.91 -0.97
N GLN A 113 1.90 8.88 -0.08
CA GLN A 113 0.58 9.51 0.05
C GLN A 113 0.00 9.97 -1.31
N GLU A 114 0.77 10.74 -2.06
CA GLU A 114 0.35 11.29 -3.36
C GLU A 114 0.07 10.22 -4.43
N ILE A 115 0.80 9.09 -4.38
CA ILE A 115 0.59 7.96 -5.29
C ILE A 115 -0.70 7.22 -4.91
N ALA A 116 -0.93 6.99 -3.62
CA ALA A 116 -2.14 6.35 -3.13
C ALA A 116 -3.39 7.17 -3.48
N GLU A 117 -3.35 8.49 -3.28
CA GLU A 117 -4.44 9.40 -3.66
C GLU A 117 -4.72 9.37 -5.16
N LYS A 118 -3.67 9.43 -6.00
CA LYS A 118 -3.81 9.34 -7.46
C LYS A 118 -4.46 8.03 -7.89
N ILE A 119 -4.01 6.90 -7.35
CA ILE A 119 -4.57 5.57 -7.65
C ILE A 119 -6.03 5.50 -7.22
N CYS A 120 -6.34 5.89 -5.98
CA CYS A 120 -7.70 5.83 -5.45
C CYS A 120 -8.67 6.73 -6.25
N SER A 121 -8.23 7.92 -6.64
CA SER A 121 -9.07 8.85 -7.43
C SER A 121 -9.44 8.30 -8.81
N VAL A 122 -8.53 7.53 -9.44
CA VAL A 122 -8.75 6.98 -10.78
C VAL A 122 -9.49 5.65 -10.75
N LEU A 123 -9.07 4.72 -9.87
CA LEU A 123 -9.63 3.37 -9.86
C LEU A 123 -10.93 3.24 -9.04
N PHE A 124 -11.17 4.16 -8.10
CA PHE A 124 -12.32 4.14 -7.21
C PHE A 124 -13.12 5.46 -7.21
N PRO A 125 -13.46 6.04 -8.38
CA PRO A 125 -14.06 7.38 -8.46
C PRO A 125 -15.46 7.48 -7.83
N SER A 126 -16.15 6.36 -7.65
CA SER A 126 -17.48 6.29 -7.03
C SER A 126 -17.45 6.14 -5.50
N TYR A 127 -16.27 6.10 -4.89
CA TYR A 127 -16.10 5.95 -3.44
C TYR A 127 -15.68 7.27 -2.79
N SER A 128 -16.39 7.65 -1.73
CA SER A 128 -15.96 8.70 -0.82
C SER A 128 -15.19 8.09 0.33
N PHE A 129 -13.87 8.04 0.22
CA PHE A 129 -13.02 7.58 1.32
C PHE A 129 -13.08 8.57 2.48
N MET A 130 -13.24 8.07 3.72
CA MET A 130 -13.08 8.85 4.95
C MET A 130 -11.63 9.34 5.05
N GLY A 131 -10.68 8.56 4.53
CA GLY A 131 -9.30 8.92 4.39
C GLY A 131 -8.49 7.97 3.53
N ILE A 132 -7.43 8.51 2.96
CA ILE A 132 -6.38 7.76 2.30
C ILE A 132 -5.11 8.06 3.08
N VAL A 133 -4.52 7.05 3.72
CA VAL A 133 -3.38 7.17 4.64
C VAL A 133 -2.22 6.42 4.03
N GLY A 134 -1.37 7.15 3.34
CA GLY A 134 -0.14 6.65 2.74
C GLY A 134 1.08 6.92 3.62
N ARG A 135 2.23 6.42 3.18
CA ARG A 135 3.53 6.76 3.77
C ARG A 135 3.84 8.24 3.55
N ASN A 136 4.31 8.88 4.60
CA ASN A 136 4.80 10.26 4.58
C ASN A 136 6.18 10.36 5.23
N ASP A 137 6.78 11.55 5.19
CA ASP A 137 8.14 11.76 5.71
C ASP A 137 8.18 11.87 7.24
N THR A 138 7.04 12.00 7.91
CA THR A 138 6.94 12.17 9.36
C THR A 138 6.85 10.82 10.08
N PHE A 139 6.06 9.89 9.55
CA PHE A 139 5.83 8.58 10.15
C PHE A 139 6.24 7.48 9.18
N THR A 140 7.15 6.62 9.63
CA THR A 140 7.73 5.55 8.81
C THR A 140 6.96 4.25 8.89
N SER A 141 6.13 4.04 9.93
CA SER A 141 5.34 2.84 10.10
C SER A 141 3.87 3.04 9.70
N LYS A 142 3.26 2.00 9.18
CA LYS A 142 1.84 1.95 8.85
C LYS A 142 0.97 2.17 10.10
N TYR A 143 1.42 1.66 11.26
CA TYR A 143 0.74 1.84 12.54
C TYR A 143 0.75 3.30 12.99
N ASP A 144 1.90 3.96 12.99
CA ASP A 144 2.01 5.36 13.42
C ASP A 144 1.18 6.29 12.54
N ASN A 145 1.17 6.03 11.23
CA ASN A 145 0.35 6.78 10.27
C ASN A 145 -1.14 6.68 10.61
N ILE A 146 -1.66 5.47 10.84
CA ILE A 146 -3.09 5.31 11.14
C ILE A 146 -3.47 5.87 12.51
N VAL A 147 -2.64 5.71 13.53
CA VAL A 147 -2.88 6.27 14.88
C VAL A 147 -2.93 7.79 14.83
N PHE A 148 -1.98 8.41 14.13
CA PHE A 148 -2.00 9.86 13.94
C PHE A 148 -3.28 10.31 13.21
N TYR A 149 -3.66 9.62 12.14
CA TYR A 149 -4.84 9.94 11.34
C TYR A 149 -6.13 9.78 12.14
N MET A 150 -6.26 8.71 12.94
CA MET A 150 -7.38 8.51 13.85
C MET A 150 -7.48 9.65 14.89
N SER A 151 -6.36 10.07 15.45
CA SER A 151 -6.30 11.21 16.38
C SER A 151 -6.77 12.51 15.71
N TYR A 152 -6.31 12.77 14.48
CA TYR A 152 -6.72 13.93 13.67
C TYR A 152 -8.22 13.95 13.42
N LEU A 153 -8.82 12.82 13.02
CA LEU A 153 -10.25 12.69 12.80
C LEU A 153 -11.09 12.56 14.08
N LYS A 154 -10.44 12.44 15.25
CA LYS A 154 -11.08 12.17 16.55
C LYS A 154 -11.95 10.90 16.53
N ILE A 155 -11.47 9.85 15.84
CA ILE A 155 -12.09 8.52 15.82
C ILE A 155 -11.30 7.55 16.71
N LEU A 156 -11.99 6.51 17.20
CA LEU A 156 -11.39 5.52 18.09
C LEU A 156 -11.25 4.17 17.36
N PRO A 157 -10.19 3.38 17.65
CA PRO A 157 -10.05 2.02 17.12
C PRO A 157 -11.28 1.14 17.40
N THR A 158 -11.97 1.34 18.53
CA THR A 158 -13.18 0.60 18.91
C THR A 158 -14.38 0.81 17.97
N HIS A 159 -14.34 1.79 17.11
CA HIS A 159 -15.35 2.02 16.06
C HIS A 159 -14.92 1.43 14.70
N CYS A 160 -13.71 0.87 14.60
CA CYS A 160 -13.28 0.12 13.44
C CYS A 160 -13.86 -1.28 13.49
N LEU A 161 -14.67 -1.65 12.50
CA LEU A 161 -15.29 -2.97 12.47
C LEU A 161 -14.31 -4.04 12.02
N PHE A 162 -13.44 -3.72 11.05
CA PHE A 162 -12.41 -4.64 10.56
C PHE A 162 -11.30 -3.91 9.81
N PHE A 163 -10.17 -4.59 9.71
CA PHE A 163 -9.08 -4.25 8.80
C PHE A 163 -8.89 -5.38 7.78
N CYS A 164 -9.01 -5.05 6.51
CA CYS A 164 -8.82 -5.96 5.38
C CYS A 164 -7.44 -5.73 4.76
N GLY A 165 -6.59 -6.76 4.74
CA GLY A 165 -5.22 -6.67 4.23
C GLY A 165 -4.70 -8.01 3.75
N ASN A 166 -3.47 -8.07 3.26
CA ASN A 166 -2.91 -9.27 2.64
C ASN A 166 -1.60 -9.77 3.28
N ASP A 167 -0.91 -8.95 4.08
CA ASP A 167 0.41 -9.26 4.61
C ASP A 167 0.46 -9.29 6.16
N GLU A 168 1.65 -9.64 6.70
CA GLU A 168 1.88 -9.71 8.14
C GLU A 168 1.95 -8.32 8.79
N ILE A 169 2.31 -7.29 8.03
CA ILE A 169 2.36 -5.90 8.54
C ILE A 169 0.93 -5.46 8.85
N ASP A 170 -0.01 -5.74 7.95
CA ASP A 170 -1.44 -5.45 8.14
C ASP A 170 -2.01 -6.19 9.35
N ALA A 171 -1.70 -7.49 9.46
CA ALA A 171 -2.12 -8.29 10.60
C ALA A 171 -1.59 -7.74 11.93
N ASN A 172 -0.33 -7.29 11.95
CA ASN A 172 0.27 -6.68 13.14
C ASN A 172 -0.38 -5.33 13.47
N VAL A 173 -0.66 -4.49 12.48
CA VAL A 173 -1.38 -3.23 12.69
C VAL A 173 -2.77 -3.49 13.26
N ALA A 174 -3.54 -4.42 12.70
CA ALA A 174 -4.85 -4.79 13.21
C ALA A 174 -4.79 -5.28 14.65
N LYS A 175 -3.80 -6.12 14.99
CA LYS A 175 -3.55 -6.60 16.35
C LYS A 175 -3.24 -5.46 17.33
N LEU A 176 -2.38 -4.52 16.95
CA LEU A 176 -2.02 -3.36 17.78
C LEU A 176 -3.20 -2.41 18.02
N LEU A 177 -4.10 -2.29 17.03
CA LEU A 177 -5.34 -1.54 17.13
C LEU A 177 -6.45 -2.30 17.87
N ASN A 178 -6.25 -3.60 18.12
CA ASN A 178 -7.28 -4.51 18.65
C ASN A 178 -8.53 -4.55 17.76
N VAL A 179 -8.33 -4.70 16.44
CA VAL A 179 -9.36 -4.72 15.39
C VAL A 179 -9.36 -6.08 14.70
N GLU A 180 -10.54 -6.57 14.30
CA GLU A 180 -10.66 -7.81 13.53
C GLU A 180 -9.91 -7.71 12.19
N TYR A 181 -9.13 -8.76 11.85
CA TYR A 181 -8.33 -8.80 10.63
C TYR A 181 -8.91 -9.78 9.61
N TYR A 182 -9.23 -9.28 8.43
CA TYR A 182 -9.61 -10.09 7.27
C TYR A 182 -8.44 -10.21 6.30
N LYS A 183 -7.84 -11.39 6.25
CA LYS A 183 -6.75 -11.68 5.30
C LYS A 183 -7.32 -12.00 3.92
N ILE A 184 -6.82 -11.29 2.92
CA ILE A 184 -7.06 -11.58 1.50
C ILE A 184 -5.91 -12.48 1.00
N ASN A 185 -6.28 -13.60 0.39
CA ASN A 185 -5.36 -14.57 -0.21
C ASN A 185 -5.43 -14.49 -1.73
#